data_96c17219101fb8499ad112e696cc6b7c
#
_entry.id   96c17219101fb8499ad112e696cc6b7c
#
_cell.length_a   1.000
_cell.length_b   1.000
_cell.length_c   1.000
_cell.angle_alpha   90.00
_cell.angle_beta   90.00
_cell.angle_gamma   90.00
#
_symmetry.space_group_name_H-M   'P 1'
#
loop_
_entity.id
_entity.type
_entity.pdbx_description
1 polymer ?
#
loop_
_entity_poly.entity_id
_entity_poly.type
_entity_poly.pdbx_seq_one_letter_code
_entity_poly.pdbx_strand_id
1 'polypeptide(L)'
;MQQEIRFATFNVCNLAPAGAKLYDNLEPLSPAQYEAKAEWTARQIDLLDADVIAFQEIFSQAALRDVLARTRQYHAATLAGHDAVDAAGRMLPTVALVSRLPLAGAGVAWANFPAGVSVPADDNADRFARAPLHVQVILPGGQLTDVVVVHLKSRRPDYRHGDGGDALAYALANLRSLQRRGAEAVALRMLASELGHSSRPRIVLGDFNDIANAVTTAIVMGAGAPCEPGMEMRERLYDANAIALRQDAARHAGYTNIHDSAYMTIDHILVSEHFHPASPRAIGAVLDVNYLNDHLLLGLPHASDHGQVLIRIKLLGNID
;
A
#
# COMPACT_ATOMS: atom_id res chain seq x y z
N MET A 1 11.22 12.86 -25.98
CA MET A 1 11.91 11.76 -25.26
C MET A 1 10.86 10.96 -24.52
N GLN A 2 10.86 9.63 -24.64
CA GLN A 2 9.96 8.76 -23.87
C GLN A 2 10.36 8.87 -22.40
N GLN A 3 9.40 9.21 -21.55
CA GLN A 3 9.64 9.42 -20.12
C GLN A 3 9.12 8.22 -19.34
N GLU A 4 9.98 7.65 -18.49
CA GLU A 4 9.62 6.60 -17.55
C GLU A 4 9.39 7.19 -16.18
N ILE A 5 8.40 6.67 -15.46
CA ILE A 5 8.13 6.94 -14.05
C ILE A 5 8.08 5.62 -13.28
N ARG A 6 8.50 5.70 -12.01
CA ARG A 6 8.61 4.56 -11.11
C ARG A 6 7.75 4.78 -9.87
N PHE A 7 6.86 3.84 -9.59
CA PHE A 7 6.10 3.79 -8.34
C PHE A 7 6.49 2.55 -7.54
N ALA A 8 6.62 2.72 -6.24
CA ALA A 8 6.93 1.60 -5.36
C ALA A 8 6.03 1.59 -4.12
N THR A 9 5.86 0.41 -3.53
CA THR A 9 5.29 0.25 -2.19
C THR A 9 6.24 -0.53 -1.30
N PHE A 10 6.33 -0.12 -0.03
CA PHE A 10 7.22 -0.68 0.95
C PHE A 10 6.60 -0.65 2.36
N ASN A 11 6.12 -1.80 2.84
CA ASN A 11 5.83 -1.97 4.26
C ASN A 11 7.18 -2.12 5.00
N VAL A 12 7.50 -1.17 5.88
CA VAL A 12 8.80 -1.09 6.56
C VAL A 12 8.86 -1.86 7.88
N CYS A 13 7.77 -2.51 8.28
CA CYS A 13 7.66 -3.26 9.53
C CYS A 13 8.00 -2.42 10.78
N ASN A 14 7.01 -1.66 11.28
CA ASN A 14 7.10 -0.93 12.55
C ASN A 14 8.20 0.15 12.63
N LEU A 15 8.20 1.14 11.74
CA LEU A 15 9.13 2.26 11.81
C LEU A 15 8.68 3.28 12.88
N ALA A 16 9.40 3.30 14.00
CA ALA A 16 9.16 4.17 15.14
C ALA A 16 10.48 4.62 15.78
N PRO A 17 10.52 5.71 16.56
CA PRO A 17 11.71 6.11 17.31
C PRO A 17 12.16 5.03 18.30
N ALA A 18 13.44 5.02 18.65
CA ALA A 18 13.96 4.17 19.72
C ALA A 18 13.19 4.39 21.03
N GLY A 19 12.94 3.32 21.77
CA GLY A 19 12.22 3.36 23.05
C GLY A 19 10.69 3.46 22.93
N ALA A 20 10.12 3.59 21.71
CA ALA A 20 8.67 3.66 21.54
C ALA A 20 8.01 2.29 21.78
N LYS A 21 7.05 2.21 22.71
CA LYS A 21 6.23 1.01 22.93
C LYS A 21 5.06 0.99 21.96
N LEU A 22 5.09 0.08 20.99
CA LEU A 22 4.08 0.00 19.91
C LEU A 22 2.97 -1.00 20.26
N TYR A 23 3.33 -2.18 20.74
CA TYR A 23 2.43 -3.28 21.10
C TYR A 23 2.83 -3.87 22.44
N ASP A 24 1.89 -4.48 23.17
CA ASP A 24 2.15 -5.04 24.50
C ASP A 24 3.16 -6.19 24.45
N ASN A 25 3.13 -6.96 23.37
CA ASN A 25 4.00 -8.13 23.13
C ASN A 25 5.26 -7.84 22.32
N LEU A 26 5.56 -6.57 22.04
CA LEU A 26 6.77 -6.17 21.31
C LEU A 26 7.64 -5.26 22.17
N GLU A 27 8.89 -5.63 22.36
CA GLU A 27 9.84 -4.78 23.06
C GLU A 27 10.25 -3.56 22.20
N PRO A 28 10.37 -2.37 22.81
CA PRO A 28 10.87 -1.19 22.11
C PRO A 28 12.26 -1.41 21.53
N LEU A 29 12.52 -0.83 20.36
CA LEU A 29 13.86 -0.85 19.80
C LEU A 29 14.83 -0.06 20.68
N SER A 30 15.99 -0.63 20.97
CA SER A 30 17.11 0.12 21.51
C SER A 30 17.62 1.15 20.48
N PRO A 31 18.40 2.17 20.90
CA PRO A 31 19.00 3.14 19.97
C PRO A 31 19.82 2.47 18.85
N ALA A 32 20.60 1.44 19.19
CA ALA A 32 21.42 0.71 18.21
C ALA A 32 20.56 -0.09 17.22
N GLN A 33 19.45 -0.69 17.66
CA GLN A 33 18.51 -1.41 16.78
C GLN A 33 17.77 -0.45 15.85
N TYR A 34 17.35 0.72 16.38
CA TYR A 34 16.75 1.76 15.55
C TYR A 34 17.74 2.26 14.49
N GLU A 35 19.00 2.52 14.85
CA GLU A 35 20.03 2.95 13.91
C GLU A 35 20.22 1.94 12.78
N ALA A 36 20.37 0.66 13.12
CA ALA A 36 20.50 -0.41 12.14
C ALA A 36 19.28 -0.50 11.20
N LYS A 37 18.06 -0.34 11.75
CA LYS A 37 16.82 -0.34 10.99
C LYS A 37 16.73 0.88 10.06
N ALA A 38 17.03 2.07 10.56
CA ALA A 38 16.98 3.31 9.80
C ALA A 38 17.98 3.29 8.62
N GLU A 39 19.21 2.84 8.85
CA GLU A 39 20.22 2.69 7.81
C GLU A 39 19.84 1.64 6.77
N TRP A 40 19.30 0.48 7.21
CA TRP A 40 18.86 -0.56 6.31
C TRP A 40 17.70 -0.04 5.43
N THR A 41 16.70 0.61 6.03
CA THR A 41 15.55 1.17 5.32
C THR A 41 15.99 2.23 4.31
N ALA A 42 16.91 3.12 4.68
CA ALA A 42 17.47 4.13 3.77
C ALA A 42 18.15 3.49 2.54
N ARG A 43 18.93 2.42 2.75
CA ARG A 43 19.54 1.66 1.65
C ARG A 43 18.51 1.03 0.74
N GLN A 44 17.41 0.48 1.29
CA GLN A 44 16.33 -0.08 0.47
C GLN A 44 15.62 0.98 -0.36
N ILE A 45 15.39 2.17 0.20
CA ILE A 45 14.83 3.32 -0.52
C ILE A 45 15.73 3.74 -1.69
N ASP A 46 17.04 3.81 -1.46
CA ASP A 46 18.01 4.12 -2.53
C ASP A 46 18.05 3.03 -3.63
N LEU A 47 17.88 1.76 -3.25
CA LEU A 47 17.83 0.63 -4.21
C LEU A 47 16.54 0.64 -5.05
N LEU A 48 15.41 1.05 -4.47
CA LEU A 48 14.14 1.21 -5.19
C LEU A 48 14.27 2.26 -6.29
N ASP A 49 14.98 3.36 -6.01
CA ASP A 49 15.12 4.50 -6.94
C ASP A 49 13.80 4.89 -7.62
N ALA A 50 12.70 4.87 -6.86
CA ALA A 50 11.37 5.19 -7.37
C ALA A 50 11.08 6.69 -7.27
N ASP A 51 10.27 7.22 -8.20
CA ASP A 51 9.84 8.62 -8.16
C ASP A 51 8.81 8.86 -7.07
N VAL A 52 8.00 7.85 -6.77
CA VAL A 52 6.98 7.87 -5.72
C VAL A 52 7.03 6.56 -4.96
N ILE A 53 7.12 6.64 -3.62
CA ILE A 53 7.14 5.47 -2.73
C ILE A 53 6.01 5.60 -1.71
N ALA A 54 5.16 4.58 -1.66
CA ALA A 54 4.15 4.41 -0.63
C ALA A 54 4.71 3.55 0.52
N PHE A 55 4.54 4.01 1.74
CA PHE A 55 5.02 3.33 2.93
C PHE A 55 3.88 2.86 3.81
N GLN A 56 4.04 1.71 4.45
CA GLN A 56 3.15 1.16 5.46
C GLN A 56 3.92 0.92 6.76
N GLU A 57 3.18 0.88 7.87
CA GLU A 57 3.71 0.72 9.24
C GLU A 57 4.62 1.85 9.69
N ILE A 58 4.26 3.07 9.30
CA ILE A 58 4.89 4.28 9.79
C ILE A 58 4.20 4.68 11.10
N PHE A 59 4.89 4.53 12.23
CA PHE A 59 4.43 4.96 13.55
C PHE A 59 4.86 6.39 13.88
N SER A 60 5.82 6.93 13.13
CA SER A 60 6.30 8.30 13.29
C SER A 60 6.78 8.87 11.96
N GLN A 61 6.18 9.97 11.53
CA GLN A 61 6.64 10.72 10.37
C GLN A 61 8.03 11.33 10.61
N ALA A 62 8.38 11.62 11.86
CA ALA A 62 9.72 12.09 12.20
C ALA A 62 10.78 10.99 12.00
N ALA A 63 10.47 9.73 12.35
CA ALA A 63 11.36 8.60 12.09
C ALA A 63 11.54 8.38 10.57
N LEU A 64 10.47 8.52 9.77
CA LEU A 64 10.60 8.43 8.31
C LEU A 64 11.45 9.57 7.74
N ARG A 65 11.32 10.81 8.23
CA ARG A 65 12.20 11.93 7.83
C ARG A 65 13.67 11.66 8.19
N ASP A 66 13.94 11.07 9.35
CA ASP A 66 15.30 10.67 9.75
C ASP A 66 15.87 9.62 8.77
N VAL A 67 15.08 8.63 8.37
CA VAL A 67 15.46 7.66 7.33
C VAL A 67 15.74 8.34 6.00
N LEU A 68 14.85 9.25 5.55
CA LEU A 68 15.03 9.96 4.27
C LEU A 68 16.28 10.84 4.26
N ALA A 69 16.64 11.44 5.40
CA ALA A 69 17.86 12.24 5.53
C ALA A 69 19.16 11.42 5.33
N ARG A 70 19.08 10.09 5.48
CA ARG A 70 20.22 9.15 5.28
C ARG A 70 20.30 8.63 3.86
N THR A 71 19.29 8.87 3.03
CA THR A 71 19.27 8.45 1.62
C THR A 71 20.14 9.37 0.76
N ARG A 72 20.57 8.89 -0.40
CA ARG A 72 21.35 9.69 -1.35
C ARG A 72 20.48 10.65 -2.16
N GLN A 73 19.21 10.28 -2.43
CA GLN A 73 18.39 10.96 -3.43
C GLN A 73 17.05 11.49 -2.89
N TYR A 74 16.67 11.18 -1.63
CA TYR A 74 15.33 11.51 -1.13
C TYR A 74 15.33 12.56 -0.01
N HIS A 75 16.48 13.13 0.34
CA HIS A 75 16.56 14.16 1.37
C HIS A 75 15.76 15.44 1.04
N ALA A 76 15.51 15.70 -0.24
CA ALA A 76 14.66 16.79 -0.72
C ALA A 76 13.27 16.35 -1.20
N ALA A 77 12.93 15.06 -1.07
CA ALA A 77 11.62 14.56 -1.50
C ALA A 77 10.49 15.06 -0.59
N THR A 78 9.31 15.25 -1.18
CA THR A 78 8.13 15.67 -0.42
C THR A 78 7.52 14.47 0.30
N LEU A 79 7.30 14.61 1.61
CA LEU A 79 6.63 13.62 2.45
C LEU A 79 5.18 14.06 2.72
N ALA A 80 4.22 13.21 2.36
CA ALA A 80 2.84 13.31 2.77
C ALA A 80 2.49 12.15 3.72
N GLY A 81 1.87 12.46 4.85
CA GLY A 81 1.50 11.48 5.89
C GLY A 81 1.06 12.18 7.16
N HIS A 82 0.67 11.41 8.16
CA HIS A 82 0.27 11.91 9.48
C HIS A 82 0.67 10.92 10.56
N ASP A 83 0.83 11.42 11.77
CA ASP A 83 0.99 10.59 12.97
C ASP A 83 -0.40 10.31 13.57
N ALA A 84 -0.58 9.13 14.14
CA ALA A 84 -1.79 8.75 14.86
C ALA A 84 -1.44 8.16 16.23
N VAL A 85 -2.30 8.41 17.21
CA VAL A 85 -2.18 7.86 18.56
C VAL A 85 -3.53 7.32 19.02
N ASP A 86 -3.51 6.32 19.90
CA ASP A 86 -4.71 5.84 20.58
C ASP A 86 -5.09 6.77 21.76
N ALA A 87 -6.18 6.44 22.44
CA ALA A 87 -6.66 7.20 23.60
C ALA A 87 -5.67 7.25 24.79
N ALA A 88 -4.71 6.32 24.85
CA ALA A 88 -3.65 6.27 25.85
C ALA A 88 -2.37 7.01 25.40
N GLY A 89 -2.37 7.62 24.21
CA GLY A 89 -1.22 8.31 23.63
C GLY A 89 -0.17 7.38 22.99
N ARG A 90 -0.49 6.09 22.81
CA ARG A 90 0.39 5.14 22.13
C ARG A 90 0.35 5.39 20.62
N MET A 91 1.52 5.39 19.99
CA MET A 91 1.63 5.52 18.53
C MET A 91 0.89 4.39 17.82
N LEU A 92 0.15 4.75 16.77
CA LEU A 92 -0.55 3.81 15.90
C LEU A 92 0.11 3.76 14.52
N PRO A 93 0.07 2.61 13.83
CA PRO A 93 0.63 2.50 12.48
C PRO A 93 -0.22 3.30 11.48
N THR A 94 0.46 4.10 10.68
CA THR A 94 -0.12 4.87 9.58
C THR A 94 0.53 4.50 8.27
N VAL A 95 0.08 5.14 7.20
CA VAL A 95 0.71 5.08 5.88
C VAL A 95 1.29 6.45 5.53
N ALA A 96 2.27 6.46 4.63
CA ALA A 96 2.87 7.68 4.12
C ALA A 96 3.22 7.57 2.64
N LEU A 97 3.41 8.70 1.97
CA LEU A 97 3.88 8.79 0.60
C LEU A 97 5.07 9.73 0.54
N VAL A 98 6.13 9.29 -0.11
CA VAL A 98 7.31 10.11 -0.43
C VAL A 98 7.40 10.27 -1.93
N SER A 99 7.56 11.50 -2.40
CA SER A 99 7.58 11.82 -3.83
C SER A 99 8.73 12.75 -4.20
N ARG A 100 9.47 12.38 -5.23
CA ARG A 100 10.39 13.27 -5.97
C ARG A 100 9.65 14.11 -7.02
N LEU A 101 8.40 13.73 -7.35
CA LEU A 101 7.51 14.48 -8.22
C LEU A 101 6.70 15.49 -7.40
N PRO A 102 6.25 16.60 -8.01
CA PRO A 102 5.43 17.58 -7.32
C PRO A 102 4.10 17.00 -6.85
N LEU A 103 3.63 17.44 -5.68
CA LEU A 103 2.31 17.14 -5.15
C LEU A 103 1.37 18.36 -5.36
N ALA A 104 0.11 18.09 -5.69
CA ALA A 104 -0.91 19.15 -5.88
C ALA A 104 -1.64 19.50 -4.57
N GLY A 105 -0.98 19.39 -3.43
CA GLY A 105 -1.51 19.73 -2.11
C GLY A 105 -1.11 18.75 -1.03
N ALA A 106 -1.63 18.98 0.16
CA ALA A 106 -1.47 18.04 1.28
C ALA A 106 -2.29 16.78 1.03
N GLY A 107 -1.77 15.64 1.48
CA GLY A 107 -2.52 14.38 1.46
C GLY A 107 -3.75 14.42 2.39
N VAL A 108 -4.77 13.63 2.05
CA VAL A 108 -5.99 13.48 2.84
C VAL A 108 -6.08 12.04 3.34
N ALA A 109 -6.13 11.87 4.65
CA ALA A 109 -6.33 10.56 5.27
C ALA A 109 -7.85 10.27 5.39
N TRP A 110 -8.28 9.12 4.88
CA TRP A 110 -9.67 8.67 4.96
C TRP A 110 -9.87 7.78 6.17
N ALA A 111 -10.19 8.37 7.32
CA ALA A 111 -10.34 7.62 8.56
C ALA A 111 -11.65 6.81 8.61
N ASN A 112 -12.74 7.38 8.10
CA ASN A 112 -14.07 6.79 8.19
C ASN A 112 -14.45 6.06 6.89
N PHE A 113 -15.30 5.06 7.01
CA PHE A 113 -15.93 4.41 5.87
C PHE A 113 -16.98 5.32 5.23
N PRO A 114 -17.25 5.18 3.93
CA PRO A 114 -18.44 5.75 3.30
C PRO A 114 -19.73 5.22 3.96
N ALA A 115 -20.80 5.99 3.87
CA ALA A 115 -22.09 5.59 4.40
C ALA A 115 -22.56 4.24 3.84
N GLY A 116 -23.11 3.40 4.71
CA GLY A 116 -23.60 2.06 4.36
C GLY A 116 -22.55 0.93 4.51
N VAL A 117 -21.31 1.25 4.84
CA VAL A 117 -20.28 0.25 5.15
C VAL A 117 -20.03 0.21 6.65
N SER A 118 -20.03 -0.97 7.24
CA SER A 118 -19.67 -1.16 8.65
C SER A 118 -19.17 -2.57 8.92
N VAL A 119 -18.44 -2.74 10.01
CA VAL A 119 -18.02 -4.06 10.51
C VAL A 119 -18.99 -4.49 11.61
N PRO A 120 -19.70 -5.61 11.46
CA PRO A 120 -20.63 -6.08 12.49
C PRO A 120 -19.95 -6.30 13.84
N ALA A 121 -20.62 -5.88 14.92
CA ALA A 121 -20.18 -6.08 16.31
C ALA A 121 -18.75 -5.59 16.62
N ASP A 122 -18.32 -4.48 16.02
CA ASP A 122 -17.03 -3.84 16.26
C ASP A 122 -17.23 -2.41 16.77
N ASP A 123 -16.49 -1.99 17.80
CA ASP A 123 -16.58 -0.65 18.40
C ASP A 123 -16.16 0.47 17.42
N ASN A 124 -15.29 0.12 16.44
CA ASN A 124 -14.89 0.99 15.35
C ASN A 124 -15.50 0.52 14.03
N ALA A 125 -16.77 0.21 14.03
CA ALA A 125 -17.49 -0.44 12.94
C ALA A 125 -17.43 0.31 11.61
N ASP A 126 -17.27 1.63 11.64
CA ASP A 126 -17.31 2.56 10.50
C ASP A 126 -15.94 3.18 10.13
N ARG A 127 -14.84 2.59 10.60
CA ARG A 127 -13.49 3.15 10.43
C ARG A 127 -12.51 2.16 9.85
N PHE A 128 -11.55 2.67 9.07
CA PHE A 128 -10.34 1.93 8.73
C PHE A 128 -9.48 1.73 9.99
N ALA A 129 -8.87 0.56 10.11
CA ALA A 129 -7.87 0.30 11.14
C ALA A 129 -6.62 1.18 10.92
N ARG A 130 -6.29 1.46 9.66
CA ARG A 130 -5.28 2.42 9.23
C ARG A 130 -5.88 3.22 8.09
N ALA A 131 -6.01 4.52 8.30
CA ALA A 131 -6.63 5.41 7.31
C ALA A 131 -5.85 5.38 5.98
N PRO A 132 -6.45 5.02 4.85
CA PRO A 132 -5.82 5.21 3.54
C PRO A 132 -5.47 6.68 3.32
N LEU A 133 -4.32 6.92 2.68
CA LEU A 133 -3.85 8.27 2.37
C LEU A 133 -4.01 8.56 0.88
N HIS A 134 -4.86 9.51 0.53
CA HIS A 134 -5.02 10.02 -0.82
C HIS A 134 -4.12 11.21 -1.05
N VAL A 135 -3.31 11.19 -2.10
CA VAL A 135 -2.40 12.24 -2.52
C VAL A 135 -2.51 12.45 -4.02
N GLN A 136 -2.49 13.69 -4.47
CA GLN A 136 -2.44 14.01 -5.89
C GLN A 136 -1.01 14.30 -6.32
N VAL A 137 -0.48 13.47 -7.22
CA VAL A 137 0.87 13.59 -7.79
C VAL A 137 0.77 14.18 -9.19
N ILE A 138 1.63 15.14 -9.49
CA ILE A 138 1.74 15.74 -10.83
C ILE A 138 2.81 14.97 -11.60
N LEU A 139 2.37 14.17 -12.56
CA LEU A 139 3.27 13.44 -13.45
C LEU A 139 3.95 14.40 -14.45
N PRO A 140 5.08 13.99 -15.04
CA PRO A 140 5.68 14.72 -16.16
C PRO A 140 4.65 15.00 -17.26
N GLY A 141 4.68 16.21 -17.80
CA GLY A 141 3.64 16.71 -18.72
C GLY A 141 2.44 17.36 -18.03
N GLY A 142 2.45 17.47 -16.67
CA GLY A 142 1.41 18.18 -15.91
C GLY A 142 0.18 17.34 -15.61
N GLN A 143 0.17 16.03 -15.93
CA GLN A 143 -0.96 15.16 -15.67
C GLN A 143 -1.16 14.90 -14.17
N LEU A 144 -2.28 15.38 -13.63
CA LEU A 144 -2.68 15.12 -12.24
C LEU A 144 -3.16 13.69 -12.08
N THR A 145 -2.57 12.97 -11.13
CA THR A 145 -2.85 11.55 -10.86
C THR A 145 -3.23 11.35 -9.40
N ASP A 146 -4.35 10.68 -9.15
CA ASP A 146 -4.78 10.33 -7.80
C ASP A 146 -4.03 9.08 -7.33
N VAL A 147 -3.28 9.19 -6.23
CA VAL A 147 -2.51 8.09 -5.63
C VAL A 147 -3.09 7.80 -4.25
N VAL A 148 -3.44 6.55 -3.99
CA VAL A 148 -3.99 6.11 -2.70
C VAL A 148 -3.07 5.07 -2.09
N VAL A 149 -2.50 5.41 -0.93
CA VAL A 149 -1.67 4.49 -0.14
C VAL A 149 -2.56 3.73 0.83
N VAL A 150 -2.43 2.42 0.87
CA VAL A 150 -3.29 1.55 1.68
C VAL A 150 -2.48 0.61 2.58
N HIS A 151 -3.08 0.24 3.72
CA HIS A 151 -2.66 -0.86 4.56
C HIS A 151 -3.91 -1.48 5.19
N LEU A 152 -4.48 -2.50 4.56
CA LEU A 152 -5.70 -3.15 5.02
C LEU A 152 -5.45 -4.06 6.23
N LYS A 153 -6.53 -4.46 6.92
CA LYS A 153 -6.47 -5.33 8.10
C LYS A 153 -5.73 -6.64 7.78
N SER A 154 -4.75 -6.95 8.61
CA SER A 154 -3.94 -8.17 8.48
C SER A 154 -4.78 -9.44 8.62
N ARG A 155 -4.25 -10.57 8.14
CA ARG A 155 -4.83 -11.90 8.35
C ARG A 155 -4.70 -12.39 9.78
N ARG A 156 -3.92 -11.71 10.63
CA ARG A 156 -3.74 -12.08 12.04
C ARG A 156 -5.10 -12.18 12.72
N PRO A 157 -5.40 -13.28 13.43
CA PRO A 157 -6.65 -13.48 14.15
C PRO A 157 -6.93 -12.34 15.13
N ASP A 158 -8.17 -11.86 15.15
CA ASP A 158 -8.63 -10.76 16.00
C ASP A 158 -9.27 -11.34 17.27
N TYR A 159 -8.44 -11.71 18.25
CA TYR A 159 -8.88 -12.16 19.56
C TYR A 159 -9.43 -11.02 20.39
N ARG A 160 -10.55 -11.25 21.08
CA ARG A 160 -11.18 -10.30 22.02
C ARG A 160 -11.02 -10.78 23.46
N HIS A 161 -11.19 -9.84 24.39
CA HIS A 161 -11.22 -10.18 25.80
C HIS A 161 -12.32 -11.22 26.08
N GLY A 162 -11.98 -12.32 26.77
CA GLY A 162 -12.88 -13.43 27.04
C GLY A 162 -12.91 -14.53 25.97
N ASP A 163 -12.23 -14.36 24.83
CA ASP A 163 -12.04 -15.45 23.88
C ASP A 163 -11.23 -16.59 24.55
N GLY A 164 -11.67 -17.84 24.38
CA GLY A 164 -10.91 -19.02 24.78
C GLY A 164 -9.66 -19.26 23.93
N GLY A 165 -8.86 -20.25 24.33
CA GLY A 165 -7.68 -20.70 23.57
C GLY A 165 -7.95 -21.93 22.68
N ASP A 166 -9.20 -22.22 22.36
CA ASP A 166 -9.59 -23.41 21.60
C ASP A 166 -9.75 -23.14 20.09
N ALA A 167 -10.02 -24.19 19.33
CA ALA A 167 -10.19 -24.13 17.88
C ALA A 167 -11.37 -23.23 17.44
N LEU A 168 -12.44 -23.15 18.24
CA LEU A 168 -13.60 -22.31 17.94
C LEU A 168 -13.24 -20.83 18.11
N ALA A 169 -12.57 -20.46 19.21
CA ALA A 169 -12.10 -19.09 19.44
C ALA A 169 -11.15 -18.64 18.30
N TYR A 170 -10.24 -19.52 17.88
CA TYR A 170 -9.37 -19.27 16.74
C TYR A 170 -10.16 -19.02 15.44
N ALA A 171 -11.16 -19.86 15.14
CA ALA A 171 -11.98 -19.72 13.95
C ALA A 171 -12.77 -18.40 13.96
N LEU A 172 -13.37 -18.03 15.10
CA LEU A 172 -14.09 -16.77 15.27
C LEU A 172 -13.18 -15.55 15.15
N ALA A 173 -11.98 -15.61 15.72
CA ALA A 173 -10.99 -14.52 15.59
C ALA A 173 -10.54 -14.30 14.13
N ASN A 174 -10.38 -15.38 13.36
CA ASN A 174 -10.10 -15.30 11.92
C ASN A 174 -11.29 -14.70 11.13
N LEU A 175 -12.52 -15.10 11.47
CA LEU A 175 -13.72 -14.55 10.84
C LEU A 175 -13.83 -13.04 11.08
N ARG A 176 -13.58 -12.55 12.29
CA ARG A 176 -13.59 -11.10 12.60
C ARG A 176 -12.54 -10.36 11.79
N SER A 177 -11.32 -10.90 11.70
CA SER A 177 -10.25 -10.33 10.88
C SER A 177 -10.65 -10.25 9.39
N LEU A 178 -11.28 -11.30 8.85
CA LEU A 178 -11.79 -11.33 7.49
C LEU A 178 -12.92 -10.32 7.27
N GLN A 179 -13.89 -10.23 8.18
CA GLN A 179 -14.99 -9.28 8.10
C GLN A 179 -14.49 -7.84 8.09
N ARG A 180 -13.53 -7.50 8.95
CA ARG A 180 -12.90 -6.17 8.97
C ARG A 180 -12.20 -5.87 7.65
N ARG A 181 -11.34 -6.76 7.17
CA ARG A 181 -10.65 -6.57 5.89
C ARG A 181 -11.62 -6.48 4.71
N GLY A 182 -12.71 -7.26 4.72
CA GLY A 182 -13.76 -7.19 3.72
C GLY A 182 -14.48 -5.84 3.71
N ALA A 183 -14.84 -5.32 4.89
CA ALA A 183 -15.46 -3.98 5.00
C ALA A 183 -14.50 -2.87 4.54
N GLU A 184 -13.22 -2.94 4.93
CA GLU A 184 -12.18 -2.01 4.46
C GLU A 184 -12.02 -2.06 2.93
N ALA A 185 -12.07 -3.26 2.32
CA ALA A 185 -12.00 -3.42 0.87
C ALA A 185 -13.20 -2.78 0.16
N VAL A 186 -14.42 -2.94 0.69
CA VAL A 186 -15.64 -2.31 0.16
C VAL A 186 -15.54 -0.79 0.30
N ALA A 187 -15.17 -0.28 1.48
CA ALA A 187 -15.01 1.15 1.72
C ALA A 187 -13.97 1.77 0.76
N LEU A 188 -12.81 1.11 0.61
CA LEU A 188 -11.77 1.54 -0.32
C LEU A 188 -12.26 1.52 -1.78
N ARG A 189 -13.03 0.50 -2.18
CA ARG A 189 -13.64 0.44 -3.52
C ARG A 189 -14.56 1.63 -3.78
N MET A 190 -15.44 1.98 -2.83
CA MET A 190 -16.35 3.12 -2.98
C MET A 190 -15.56 4.42 -3.15
N LEU A 191 -14.54 4.67 -2.32
CA LEU A 191 -13.67 5.84 -2.42
C LEU A 191 -12.89 5.88 -3.73
N ALA A 192 -12.37 4.74 -4.19
CA ALA A 192 -11.67 4.64 -5.48
C ALA A 192 -12.62 4.87 -6.68
N SER A 193 -13.89 4.44 -6.58
CA SER A 193 -14.92 4.72 -7.60
C SER A 193 -15.25 6.21 -7.66
N GLU A 194 -15.41 6.87 -6.52
CA GLU A 194 -15.64 8.31 -6.45
C GLU A 194 -14.52 9.10 -7.13
N LEU A 195 -13.26 8.76 -6.89
CA LEU A 195 -12.12 9.33 -7.61
C LEU A 195 -12.22 9.08 -9.13
N GLY A 196 -12.80 7.96 -9.54
CA GLY A 196 -13.01 7.59 -10.95
C GLY A 196 -13.89 8.56 -11.72
N HIS A 197 -14.84 9.22 -11.06
CA HIS A 197 -15.72 10.21 -11.69
C HIS A 197 -14.95 11.42 -12.25
N SER A 198 -13.79 11.74 -11.69
CA SER A 198 -12.94 12.83 -12.18
C SER A 198 -12.22 12.52 -13.50
N SER A 199 -12.29 11.28 -13.98
CA SER A 199 -11.56 10.79 -15.16
C SER A 199 -10.03 10.98 -15.09
N ARG A 200 -9.47 11.20 -13.89
CA ARG A 200 -8.02 11.25 -13.69
C ARG A 200 -7.43 9.85 -13.58
N PRO A 201 -6.15 9.69 -13.95
CA PRO A 201 -5.41 8.46 -13.65
C PRO A 201 -5.41 8.17 -12.15
N ARG A 202 -5.50 6.88 -11.80
CA ARG A 202 -5.50 6.43 -10.41
C ARG A 202 -4.50 5.31 -10.21
N ILE A 203 -3.79 5.38 -9.08
CA ILE A 203 -2.90 4.30 -8.61
C ILE A 203 -3.26 4.03 -7.15
N VAL A 204 -3.59 2.80 -6.81
CA VAL A 204 -3.83 2.34 -5.44
C VAL A 204 -2.76 1.32 -5.11
N LEU A 205 -1.94 1.61 -4.07
CA LEU A 205 -0.78 0.78 -3.79
C LEU A 205 -0.55 0.65 -2.28
N GLY A 206 0.00 -0.49 -1.88
CA GLY A 206 0.29 -0.77 -0.48
C GLY A 206 0.15 -2.24 -0.12
N ASP A 207 0.04 -2.46 1.18
CA ASP A 207 -0.20 -3.77 1.79
C ASP A 207 -1.70 -4.05 1.88
N PHE A 208 -2.19 -4.95 1.02
CA PHE A 208 -3.59 -5.39 1.01
C PHE A 208 -3.86 -6.51 2.00
N ASN A 209 -2.80 -7.08 2.59
CA ASN A 209 -2.88 -8.24 3.48
C ASN A 209 -3.64 -9.43 2.88
N ASP A 210 -3.73 -9.48 1.54
CA ASP A 210 -4.34 -10.57 0.79
C ASP A 210 -3.74 -10.67 -0.62
N ILE A 211 -3.84 -11.84 -1.24
CA ILE A 211 -3.30 -12.11 -2.57
C ILE A 211 -4.19 -11.49 -3.68
N ALA A 212 -3.65 -11.31 -4.87
CA ALA A 212 -4.33 -10.62 -5.97
C ALA A 212 -5.68 -11.24 -6.38
N ASN A 213 -5.82 -12.57 -6.27
CA ASN A 213 -7.06 -13.30 -6.60
C ASN A 213 -7.96 -13.56 -5.38
N ALA A 214 -7.65 -13.00 -4.21
CA ALA A 214 -8.55 -13.04 -3.06
C ALA A 214 -9.78 -12.16 -3.30
N VAL A 215 -10.90 -12.54 -2.66
CA VAL A 215 -12.17 -11.78 -2.79
C VAL A 215 -12.01 -10.33 -2.36
N THR A 216 -11.27 -10.07 -1.29
CA THR A 216 -11.02 -8.71 -0.78
C THR A 216 -10.27 -7.84 -1.79
N THR A 217 -9.20 -8.35 -2.40
CA THR A 217 -8.46 -7.63 -3.44
C THR A 217 -9.29 -7.47 -4.71
N ALA A 218 -10.07 -8.49 -5.10
CA ALA A 218 -10.99 -8.43 -6.24
C ALA A 218 -12.08 -7.36 -6.06
N ILE A 219 -12.60 -7.18 -4.84
CA ILE A 219 -13.52 -6.09 -4.49
C ILE A 219 -12.88 -4.73 -4.78
N VAL A 220 -11.67 -4.49 -4.29
CA VAL A 220 -10.96 -3.22 -4.54
C VAL A 220 -10.74 -2.99 -6.03
N MET A 221 -10.35 -4.01 -6.78
CA MET A 221 -10.18 -3.92 -8.23
C MET A 221 -11.48 -3.67 -8.99
N GLY A 222 -12.66 -3.97 -8.40
CA GLY A 222 -13.93 -3.96 -9.11
C GLY A 222 -14.02 -5.04 -10.18
N ALA A 223 -13.31 -6.16 -10.00
CA ALA A 223 -13.29 -7.26 -10.95
C ALA A 223 -14.64 -7.99 -10.97
N GLY A 224 -15.22 -8.14 -12.18
CA GLY A 224 -16.50 -8.84 -12.38
C GLY A 224 -17.75 -8.05 -11.96
N ALA A 225 -17.62 -6.79 -11.55
CA ALA A 225 -18.80 -5.95 -11.30
C ALA A 225 -19.58 -5.73 -12.61
N PRO A 226 -20.92 -5.87 -12.60
CA PRO A 226 -21.75 -5.48 -13.73
C PRO A 226 -21.58 -3.99 -14.02
N CYS A 227 -21.39 -3.63 -15.27
CA CYS A 227 -21.30 -2.24 -15.70
C CYS A 227 -21.88 -2.07 -17.11
N GLU A 228 -22.21 -0.83 -17.46
CA GLU A 228 -22.65 -0.48 -18.81
C GLU A 228 -21.59 -0.85 -19.86
N PRO A 229 -22.00 -1.32 -21.04
CA PRO A 229 -21.06 -1.59 -22.11
C PRO A 229 -20.15 -0.39 -22.43
N GLY A 230 -18.85 -0.60 -22.45
CA GLY A 230 -17.86 0.45 -22.67
C GLY A 230 -17.44 1.21 -21.41
N MET A 231 -18.07 0.98 -20.25
CA MET A 231 -17.67 1.55 -18.96
C MET A 231 -16.77 0.61 -18.14
N GLU A 232 -16.66 -0.64 -18.53
CA GLU A 232 -15.96 -1.71 -17.82
C GLU A 232 -14.51 -1.32 -17.44
N MET A 233 -13.80 -0.69 -18.35
CA MET A 233 -12.41 -0.28 -18.07
C MET A 233 -12.32 0.91 -17.11
N ARG A 234 -13.28 1.84 -17.14
CA ARG A 234 -13.23 3.06 -16.34
C ARG A 234 -13.35 2.80 -14.84
N GLU A 235 -14.21 1.84 -14.48
CA GLU A 235 -14.53 1.51 -13.10
C GLU A 235 -13.48 0.57 -12.48
N ARG A 236 -12.69 -0.12 -13.30
CA ARG A 236 -11.75 -1.13 -12.82
C ARG A 236 -10.39 -0.53 -12.47
N LEU A 237 -9.76 -1.19 -11.47
CA LEU A 237 -8.33 -1.14 -11.24
C LEU A 237 -7.72 -2.47 -11.69
N TYR A 238 -6.53 -2.42 -12.21
CA TYR A 238 -5.80 -3.57 -12.77
C TYR A 238 -4.53 -3.79 -11.97
N ASP A 239 -4.27 -5.01 -11.56
CA ASP A 239 -3.00 -5.35 -10.95
C ASP A 239 -1.87 -5.17 -11.98
N ALA A 240 -0.90 -4.31 -11.64
CA ALA A 240 0.24 -4.04 -12.50
C ALA A 240 1.03 -5.32 -12.83
N ASN A 241 1.12 -6.26 -11.88
CA ASN A 241 1.77 -7.55 -12.12
C ASN A 241 1.02 -8.38 -13.17
N ALA A 242 -0.32 -8.39 -13.15
CA ALA A 242 -1.12 -9.09 -14.15
C ALA A 242 -1.00 -8.46 -15.55
N ILE A 243 -0.81 -7.14 -15.65
CA ILE A 243 -0.52 -6.44 -16.91
C ILE A 243 0.86 -6.87 -17.43
N ALA A 244 1.89 -6.83 -16.59
CA ALA A 244 3.26 -7.21 -16.95
C ALA A 244 3.36 -8.68 -17.39
N LEU A 245 2.68 -9.60 -16.68
CA LEU A 245 2.65 -11.02 -17.04
C LEU A 245 1.98 -11.28 -18.40
N ARG A 246 0.98 -10.50 -18.78
CA ARG A 246 0.35 -10.61 -20.11
C ARG A 246 1.28 -10.19 -21.23
N GLN A 247 2.20 -9.26 -20.95
CA GLN A 247 3.18 -8.81 -21.94
C GLN A 247 4.37 -9.78 -22.04
N ASP A 248 4.74 -10.43 -20.92
CA ASP A 248 5.82 -11.40 -20.84
C ASP A 248 5.40 -12.61 -20.00
N ALA A 249 4.83 -13.60 -20.66
CA ALA A 249 4.35 -14.84 -20.04
C ALA A 249 5.47 -15.71 -19.42
N ALA A 250 6.73 -15.46 -19.76
CA ALA A 250 7.87 -16.19 -19.20
C ALA A 250 8.31 -15.61 -17.84
N ARG A 251 7.80 -14.45 -17.44
CA ARG A 251 8.16 -13.78 -16.20
C ARG A 251 7.54 -14.48 -15.00
N HIS A 252 8.36 -14.82 -14.03
CA HIS A 252 7.88 -15.40 -12.77
C HIS A 252 7.21 -14.33 -11.90
N ALA A 253 6.09 -14.71 -11.24
CA ALA A 253 5.49 -13.89 -10.20
C ALA A 253 6.44 -13.81 -9.00
N GLY A 254 6.67 -12.60 -8.49
CA GLY A 254 7.43 -12.40 -7.26
C GLY A 254 6.58 -12.69 -6.02
N TYR A 255 7.20 -12.55 -4.84
CA TYR A 255 6.51 -12.60 -3.56
C TYR A 255 6.97 -11.43 -2.68
N THR A 256 6.09 -11.01 -1.76
CA THR A 256 6.38 -9.91 -0.83
C THR A 256 6.34 -10.34 0.63
N ASN A 257 5.85 -11.55 0.92
CA ASN A 257 5.78 -12.06 2.29
C ASN A 257 5.98 -13.58 2.29
N ILE A 258 6.58 -14.09 3.37
CA ILE A 258 6.72 -15.53 3.64
C ILE A 258 6.04 -15.82 4.97
N HIS A 259 4.97 -16.61 4.96
CA HIS A 259 4.25 -17.02 6.16
C HIS A 259 3.97 -18.51 6.13
N ASP A 260 4.32 -19.24 7.19
CA ASP A 260 4.17 -20.70 7.29
C ASP A 260 4.70 -21.44 6.06
N SER A 261 5.90 -21.05 5.59
CA SER A 261 6.53 -21.60 4.38
C SER A 261 5.78 -21.30 3.07
N ALA A 262 4.71 -20.52 3.10
CA ALA A 262 4.02 -20.06 1.90
C ALA A 262 4.58 -18.70 1.43
N TYR A 263 4.95 -18.63 0.16
CA TYR A 263 5.40 -17.42 -0.51
C TYR A 263 4.19 -16.72 -1.11
N MET A 264 3.90 -15.50 -0.66
CA MET A 264 2.70 -14.77 -1.07
C MET A 264 3.05 -13.36 -1.52
N THR A 265 2.31 -12.85 -2.51
CA THR A 265 2.30 -11.43 -2.86
C THR A 265 1.07 -10.81 -2.22
N ILE A 266 1.26 -9.99 -1.20
CA ILE A 266 0.20 -9.29 -0.45
C ILE A 266 0.32 -7.77 -0.54
N ASP A 267 1.43 -7.28 -1.07
CA ASP A 267 1.66 -5.89 -1.43
C ASP A 267 1.43 -5.73 -2.93
N HIS A 268 0.52 -4.82 -3.30
CA HIS A 268 0.09 -4.66 -4.70
C HIS A 268 0.18 -3.21 -5.15
N ILE A 269 0.32 -3.04 -6.46
CA ILE A 269 0.16 -1.75 -7.14
C ILE A 269 -0.94 -1.94 -8.19
N LEU A 270 -2.09 -1.34 -7.92
CA LEU A 270 -3.24 -1.36 -8.81
C LEU A 270 -3.30 -0.05 -9.59
N VAL A 271 -3.53 -0.15 -10.89
CA VAL A 271 -3.58 1.01 -11.79
C VAL A 271 -4.92 1.10 -12.51
N SER A 272 -5.39 2.31 -12.80
CA SER A 272 -6.57 2.52 -13.63
C SER A 272 -6.28 2.24 -15.11
N GLU A 273 -7.33 2.27 -15.93
CA GLU A 273 -7.25 2.08 -17.40
C GLU A 273 -6.20 2.96 -18.10
N HIS A 274 -5.87 4.12 -17.50
CA HIS A 274 -4.90 5.07 -18.04
C HIS A 274 -3.47 4.51 -18.15
N PHE A 275 -3.19 3.41 -17.46
CA PHE A 275 -1.90 2.71 -17.52
C PHE A 275 -2.01 1.29 -18.06
N HIS A 276 -3.20 0.92 -18.58
CA HIS A 276 -3.45 -0.37 -19.19
C HIS A 276 -3.25 -0.28 -20.70
N PRO A 277 -2.36 -1.09 -21.31
CA PRO A 277 -1.95 -0.94 -22.71
C PRO A 277 -3.10 -1.13 -23.73
N ALA A 278 -4.16 -1.85 -23.36
CA ALA A 278 -5.33 -2.07 -24.21
C ALA A 278 -6.40 -0.97 -24.08
N SER A 279 -6.20 0.04 -23.23
CA SER A 279 -7.17 1.12 -23.06
C SER A 279 -7.02 2.18 -24.16
N PRO A 280 -8.13 2.64 -24.77
CA PRO A 280 -8.09 3.78 -25.68
C PRO A 280 -7.78 5.10 -24.96
N ARG A 281 -7.82 5.13 -23.63
CA ARG A 281 -7.53 6.30 -22.79
C ARG A 281 -6.15 6.21 -22.11
N ALA A 282 -5.31 5.26 -22.55
CA ALA A 282 -3.99 5.08 -21.98
C ALA A 282 -3.14 6.35 -22.18
N ILE A 283 -2.58 6.84 -21.09
CA ILE A 283 -1.55 7.92 -21.07
C ILE A 283 -0.16 7.35 -20.83
N GLY A 284 -0.10 6.08 -20.47
CA GLY A 284 1.11 5.33 -20.23
C GLY A 284 0.84 3.83 -20.21
N ALA A 285 1.88 3.05 -20.10
CA ALA A 285 1.78 1.59 -20.01
C ALA A 285 2.75 1.06 -18.94
N VAL A 286 2.26 0.13 -18.12
CA VAL A 286 3.14 -0.64 -17.22
C VAL A 286 4.11 -1.45 -18.06
N LEU A 287 5.40 -1.23 -17.87
CA LEU A 287 6.48 -1.95 -18.56
C LEU A 287 6.80 -3.27 -17.85
N ASP A 288 7.06 -3.15 -16.56
CA ASP A 288 7.42 -4.29 -15.73
C ASP A 288 7.08 -4.05 -14.25
N VAL A 289 7.16 -5.15 -13.50
CA VAL A 289 7.05 -5.17 -12.04
C VAL A 289 8.26 -5.90 -11.49
N ASN A 290 8.94 -5.30 -10.53
CA ASN A 290 10.10 -5.87 -9.86
C ASN A 290 9.82 -6.02 -8.36
N TYR A 291 10.37 -7.09 -7.78
CA TYR A 291 10.26 -7.40 -6.37
C TYR A 291 11.66 -7.38 -5.75
N LEU A 292 11.87 -6.56 -4.73
CA LEU A 292 13.08 -6.55 -3.92
C LEU A 292 12.77 -7.34 -2.65
N ASN A 293 13.09 -8.61 -2.62
CA ASN A 293 12.67 -9.55 -1.58
C ASN A 293 13.79 -10.46 -1.05
N ASP A 294 15.03 -10.28 -1.49
CA ASP A 294 16.18 -11.12 -1.08
C ASP A 294 16.37 -11.14 0.45
N HIS A 295 16.08 -10.03 1.12
CA HIS A 295 16.23 -9.91 2.58
C HIS A 295 15.25 -10.80 3.37
N LEU A 296 14.12 -11.22 2.77
CA LEU A 296 13.15 -12.09 3.43
C LEU A 296 13.72 -13.46 3.77
N LEU A 297 14.70 -13.92 3.00
CA LEU A 297 15.39 -15.20 3.24
C LEU A 297 16.55 -15.08 4.22
N LEU A 298 17.01 -13.85 4.50
CA LEU A 298 18.20 -13.62 5.33
C LEU A 298 17.89 -13.53 6.82
N GLY A 299 16.61 -13.32 7.21
CA GLY A 299 16.19 -13.24 8.61
C GLY A 299 16.87 -12.13 9.41
N LEU A 300 17.19 -11.00 8.77
CA LEU A 300 17.86 -9.87 9.41
C LEU A 300 16.92 -9.18 10.40
N PRO A 301 17.28 -9.00 11.68
CA PRO A 301 16.37 -8.51 12.71
C PRO A 301 15.96 -7.04 12.54
N HIS A 302 16.67 -6.29 11.71
CA HIS A 302 16.40 -4.89 11.38
C HIS A 302 15.70 -4.71 10.02
N ALA A 303 15.58 -5.78 9.24
CA ALA A 303 14.89 -5.75 7.95
C ALA A 303 13.37 -5.78 8.14
N SER A 304 12.65 -5.46 7.07
CA SER A 304 11.21 -5.71 6.98
C SER A 304 10.95 -7.21 6.73
N ASP A 305 9.81 -7.68 7.18
CA ASP A 305 9.21 -8.97 6.81
C ASP A 305 8.38 -8.89 5.51
N HIS A 306 8.41 -7.73 4.84
CA HIS A 306 7.83 -7.50 3.52
C HIS A 306 8.89 -7.18 2.47
N GLY A 307 8.76 -7.79 1.28
CA GLY A 307 9.45 -7.39 0.08
C GLY A 307 8.83 -6.14 -0.53
N GLN A 308 9.65 -5.33 -1.20
CA GLN A 308 9.17 -4.14 -1.89
C GLN A 308 8.67 -4.49 -3.29
N VAL A 309 7.67 -3.76 -3.76
CA VAL A 309 7.17 -3.85 -5.15
C VAL A 309 7.47 -2.54 -5.87
N LEU A 310 8.09 -2.65 -7.04
CA LEU A 310 8.42 -1.52 -7.91
C LEU A 310 7.82 -1.74 -9.29
N ILE A 311 7.07 -0.77 -9.81
CA ILE A 311 6.64 -0.74 -11.20
C ILE A 311 7.34 0.36 -11.97
N ARG A 312 7.59 0.10 -13.26
CA ARG A 312 7.97 1.11 -14.24
C ARG A 312 6.82 1.35 -15.20
N ILE A 313 6.48 2.61 -15.38
CA ILE A 313 5.46 3.06 -16.33
C ILE A 313 6.14 3.92 -17.38
N LYS A 314 5.95 3.56 -18.65
CA LYS A 314 6.33 4.39 -19.79
C LYS A 314 5.17 5.33 -20.10
N LEU A 315 5.40 6.65 -20.02
CA LEU A 315 4.40 7.61 -20.47
C LEU A 315 4.38 7.67 -22.00
N LEU A 316 3.19 7.73 -22.55
CA LEU A 316 2.98 8.01 -23.96
C LEU A 316 3.22 9.52 -24.14
N GLY A 317 4.09 9.90 -25.07
CA GLY A 317 4.27 11.31 -25.42
C GLY A 317 2.93 11.89 -25.91
N ASN A 318 2.68 13.17 -25.63
CA ASN A 318 1.57 13.85 -26.28
C ASN A 318 1.73 13.63 -27.79
N ILE A 319 0.72 13.04 -28.40
CA ILE A 319 0.58 13.06 -29.86
C ILE A 319 0.11 14.50 -30.12
N ASP A 320 1.06 15.37 -30.53
CA ASP A 320 0.76 16.72 -31.03
C ASP A 320 -0.18 16.66 -32.24
#